data_0b19bba92a98023855a61c0de33d98d7
#
_entry.id   0b19bba92a98023855a61c0de33d98d7
#
_cell.length_a   1.000
_cell.length_b   1.000
_cell.length_c   1.000
_cell.angle_alpha   90.00
_cell.angle_beta   90.00
_cell.angle_gamma   90.00
#
_symmetry.space_group_name_H-M   'P 1'
#
loop_
_entity.id
_entity.type
_entity.pdbx_description
1 polymer ?
#
loop_
_entity_poly.entity_id
_entity_poly.type
_entity_poly.pdbx_seq_one_letter_code
_entity_poly.pdbx_strand_id
1 'polypeptide(L)'
;MVYRIDSFDESSCNDDASRVVLMLTDSRDYKMFVGSRNNCTYSVKISRTEYPEWKTAVGDFISFHEAHECDTLLVMSEEDLAAARLDYAGHSCNDPFLRKGEPHILIHSTPFSCYEKIMQDQMLKSWNRLQAEGALNETDPIGAKLGDPVDFRNYIMFGDGVTGEIVVNSKQCGRIVMDVNAPYKTGARLYFDAKKMAADGLLLRDGCHIKVKDTLSLSPYLIFAATWQSLGLDSQISTPAEYAILADTAFSHRFGIPL
;
A
#
# COMPACT_ATOMS: atom_id res chain seq x y z
N MET A 1 -18.26 -12.14 3.29
CA MET A 1 -18.23 -13.59 3.67
C MET A 1 -16.86 -14.15 3.31
N VAL A 2 -16.27 -14.97 4.17
CA VAL A 2 -14.95 -15.58 3.94
C VAL A 2 -15.15 -17.05 3.53
N TYR A 3 -14.68 -17.40 2.34
CA TYR A 3 -14.70 -18.76 1.81
C TYR A 3 -13.30 -19.34 1.83
N ARG A 4 -13.14 -20.63 2.07
CA ARG A 4 -11.86 -21.34 1.99
C ARG A 4 -11.96 -22.50 0.99
N ILE A 5 -10.91 -22.65 0.20
CA ILE A 5 -10.72 -23.79 -0.71
C ILE A 5 -9.25 -24.26 -0.64
N ASP A 6 -9.00 -25.51 -0.99
CA ASP A 6 -7.65 -26.09 -0.98
C ASP A 6 -6.85 -25.73 -2.24
N SER A 7 -7.52 -25.49 -3.35
CA SER A 7 -6.91 -25.08 -4.62
C SER A 7 -7.82 -24.15 -5.40
N PHE A 8 -7.23 -23.28 -6.21
CA PHE A 8 -7.93 -22.30 -7.01
C PHE A 8 -7.48 -22.40 -8.46
N ASP A 9 -8.43 -22.55 -9.37
CA ASP A 9 -8.20 -22.47 -10.80
C ASP A 9 -8.61 -21.07 -11.29
N GLU A 10 -7.62 -20.23 -11.57
CA GLU A 10 -7.82 -18.86 -12.05
C GLU A 10 -8.58 -18.83 -13.39
N SER A 11 -8.57 -19.92 -14.17
CA SER A 11 -9.28 -20.00 -15.44
C SER A 11 -10.79 -20.22 -15.30
N SER A 12 -11.23 -20.70 -14.14
CA SER A 12 -12.64 -21.00 -13.84
C SER A 12 -13.44 -19.85 -13.25
N CYS A 13 -12.83 -18.69 -13.03
CA CYS A 13 -13.48 -17.49 -12.49
C CYS A 13 -14.38 -16.85 -13.55
N ASN A 14 -15.62 -17.32 -13.69
CA ASN A 14 -16.62 -16.77 -14.60
C ASN A 14 -17.56 -15.75 -13.97
N ASP A 15 -17.29 -15.29 -12.73
CA ASP A 15 -18.25 -14.50 -11.99
C ASP A 15 -18.00 -13.01 -12.05
N ASP A 16 -19.08 -12.26 -12.21
CA ASP A 16 -19.20 -10.80 -12.24
C ASP A 16 -18.76 -10.09 -10.95
N ALA A 17 -18.39 -10.81 -9.92
CA ALA A 17 -17.95 -10.23 -8.67
C ALA A 17 -16.44 -10.01 -8.66
N SER A 18 -16.01 -8.79 -8.43
CA SER A 18 -14.63 -8.46 -8.08
C SER A 18 -14.29 -9.07 -6.71
N ARG A 19 -13.85 -10.32 -6.70
CA ARG A 19 -13.43 -11.00 -5.48
C ARG A 19 -12.00 -10.66 -5.16
N VAL A 20 -11.69 -10.56 -3.88
CA VAL A 20 -10.32 -10.50 -3.38
C VAL A 20 -9.92 -11.90 -2.92
N VAL A 21 -8.81 -12.39 -3.46
CA VAL A 21 -8.31 -13.74 -3.20
C VAL A 21 -6.96 -13.64 -2.50
N LEU A 22 -6.81 -14.38 -1.40
CA LEU A 22 -5.50 -14.59 -0.78
C LEU A 22 -5.10 -16.05 -0.98
N MET A 23 -3.92 -16.24 -1.59
CA MET A 23 -3.33 -17.55 -1.85
C MET A 23 -2.08 -17.73 -1.01
N LEU A 24 -2.05 -18.78 -0.20
CA LEU A 24 -0.87 -19.20 0.53
C LEU A 24 -0.14 -20.30 -0.27
N THR A 25 1.17 -20.19 -0.43
CA THR A 25 1.98 -21.11 -1.25
C THR A 25 3.34 -21.38 -0.61
N ASP A 26 4.04 -22.40 -1.09
CA ASP A 26 5.42 -22.71 -0.72
C ASP A 26 6.44 -22.25 -1.78
N SER A 27 5.99 -21.58 -2.84
CA SER A 27 6.88 -21.05 -3.87
C SER A 27 7.88 -20.05 -3.28
N ARG A 28 9.13 -20.16 -3.68
CA ARG A 28 10.22 -19.27 -3.27
C ARG A 28 10.50 -18.15 -4.27
N ASP A 29 9.69 -18.03 -5.31
CA ASP A 29 9.89 -17.03 -6.35
C ASP A 29 9.58 -15.61 -5.87
N TYR A 30 8.86 -15.48 -4.77
CA TYR A 30 8.49 -14.20 -4.15
C TYR A 30 8.20 -14.39 -2.66
N LYS A 31 8.31 -13.32 -1.88
CA LYS A 31 7.81 -13.31 -0.50
C LYS A 31 6.31 -13.08 -0.47
N MET A 32 5.90 -11.96 -1.04
CA MET A 32 4.52 -11.56 -1.22
C MET A 32 4.36 -10.95 -2.61
N PHE A 33 3.30 -11.32 -3.30
CA PHE A 33 2.90 -10.72 -4.56
C PHE A 33 1.49 -10.15 -4.42
N VAL A 34 1.33 -8.90 -4.79
CA VAL A 34 0.09 -8.14 -4.66
C VAL A 34 -0.25 -7.49 -6.00
N GLY A 35 -1.52 -7.51 -6.38
CA GLY A 35 -2.00 -6.77 -7.53
C GLY A 35 -1.87 -7.51 -8.86
N SER A 36 -2.33 -8.74 -8.90
CA SER A 36 -2.66 -9.40 -10.17
C SER A 36 -4.16 -9.39 -10.38
N ARG A 37 -4.61 -8.97 -11.55
CA ARG A 37 -6.00 -9.14 -11.95
C ARG A 37 -6.06 -10.08 -13.13
N ASN A 38 -6.55 -11.28 -12.87
CA ASN A 38 -6.89 -12.24 -13.89
C ASN A 38 -8.40 -12.51 -13.77
N ASN A 39 -9.17 -12.45 -14.89
CA ASN A 39 -10.60 -12.72 -14.91
C ASN A 39 -11.41 -12.03 -13.80
N CYS A 40 -11.22 -10.72 -13.62
CA CYS A 40 -11.93 -9.92 -12.61
C CYS A 40 -11.58 -10.23 -11.14
N THR A 41 -10.54 -10.99 -10.89
CA THR A 41 -10.10 -11.34 -9.55
C THR A 41 -8.82 -10.60 -9.17
N TYR A 42 -8.85 -9.83 -8.08
CA TYR A 42 -7.65 -9.30 -7.46
C TYR A 42 -7.04 -10.37 -6.56
N SER A 43 -5.79 -10.71 -6.76
CA SER A 43 -5.14 -11.77 -5.98
C SER A 43 -3.91 -11.30 -5.24
N VAL A 44 -3.75 -11.82 -4.04
CA VAL A 44 -2.60 -11.70 -3.17
C VAL A 44 -2.01 -13.09 -3.02
N LYS A 45 -0.71 -13.23 -3.31
CA LYS A 45 0.03 -14.48 -3.13
C LYS A 45 1.09 -14.27 -2.05
N ILE A 46 1.11 -15.14 -1.05
CA ILE A 46 2.06 -15.09 0.06
C ILE A 46 2.80 -16.41 0.14
N SER A 47 4.14 -16.36 0.20
CA SER A 47 4.97 -17.54 0.42
C SER A 47 5.13 -17.80 1.92
N ARG A 48 4.71 -18.97 2.39
CA ARG A 48 4.93 -19.40 3.78
C ARG A 48 6.40 -19.51 4.14
N THR A 49 7.22 -19.87 3.17
CA THR A 49 8.65 -20.12 3.38
C THR A 49 9.49 -18.85 3.37
N GLU A 50 9.10 -17.87 2.56
CA GLU A 50 9.88 -16.65 2.35
C GLU A 50 9.31 -15.43 3.11
N TYR A 51 8.08 -15.53 3.63
CA TYR A 51 7.43 -14.47 4.39
C TYR A 51 7.05 -14.96 5.80
N PRO A 52 7.90 -14.76 6.81
CA PRO A 52 7.68 -15.28 8.17
C PRO A 52 6.38 -14.78 8.83
N GLU A 53 5.95 -13.56 8.50
CA GLU A 53 4.77 -12.90 9.05
C GLU A 53 3.46 -13.30 8.34
N TRP A 54 3.47 -14.35 7.50
CA TRP A 54 2.30 -14.74 6.72
C TRP A 54 1.03 -14.96 7.55
N LYS A 55 1.15 -15.46 8.78
CA LYS A 55 0.00 -15.71 9.67
C LYS A 55 -0.70 -14.41 10.04
N THR A 56 0.08 -13.41 10.42
CA THR A 56 -0.42 -12.06 10.72
C THR A 56 -1.06 -11.43 9.50
N ALA A 57 -0.44 -11.56 8.32
CA ALA A 57 -0.99 -11.04 7.05
C ALA A 57 -2.34 -11.71 6.70
N VAL A 58 -2.47 -13.03 6.87
CA VAL A 58 -3.75 -13.74 6.69
C VAL A 58 -4.80 -13.25 7.69
N GLY A 59 -4.42 -13.05 8.95
CA GLY A 59 -5.31 -12.54 9.99
C GLY A 59 -5.81 -11.13 9.68
N ASP A 60 -4.92 -10.22 9.27
CA ASP A 60 -5.27 -8.87 8.85
C ASP A 60 -6.21 -8.87 7.64
N PHE A 61 -5.92 -9.70 6.64
CA PHE A 61 -6.76 -9.84 5.47
C PHE A 61 -8.18 -10.26 5.84
N ILE A 62 -8.34 -11.27 6.68
CA ILE A 62 -9.64 -11.74 7.16
C ILE A 62 -10.33 -10.63 7.96
N SER A 63 -9.66 -10.07 8.96
CA SER A 63 -10.20 -9.05 9.86
C SER A 63 -10.66 -7.80 9.10
N PHE A 64 -9.86 -7.35 8.14
CA PHE A 64 -10.18 -6.19 7.31
C PHE A 64 -11.43 -6.42 6.46
N HIS A 65 -11.49 -7.55 5.76
CA HIS A 65 -12.58 -7.81 4.83
C HIS A 65 -13.89 -8.17 5.56
N GLU A 66 -13.81 -8.85 6.71
CA GLU A 66 -14.99 -9.08 7.55
C GLU A 66 -15.57 -7.76 8.09
N ALA A 67 -14.71 -6.85 8.55
CA ALA A 67 -15.13 -5.52 9.03
C ALA A 67 -15.76 -4.64 7.92
N HIS A 68 -15.48 -4.93 6.65
CA HIS A 68 -16.01 -4.20 5.50
C HIS A 68 -17.07 -4.98 4.71
N GLU A 69 -17.55 -6.11 5.24
CA GLU A 69 -18.57 -6.96 4.63
C GLU A 69 -18.23 -7.44 3.20
N CYS A 70 -16.93 -7.54 2.89
CA CYS A 70 -16.45 -7.97 1.59
C CYS A 70 -16.38 -9.49 1.47
N ASP A 71 -16.72 -10.01 0.30
CA ASP A 71 -16.53 -11.43 -0.02
C ASP A 71 -15.07 -11.70 -0.36
N THR A 72 -14.50 -12.69 0.32
CA THR A 72 -13.10 -13.08 0.15
C THR A 72 -12.96 -14.57 -0.05
N LEU A 73 -11.92 -14.95 -0.77
CA LEU A 73 -11.56 -16.34 -1.00
C LEU A 73 -10.14 -16.60 -0.46
N LEU A 74 -10.04 -17.56 0.47
CA LEU A 74 -8.77 -18.01 1.01
C LEU A 74 -8.38 -19.33 0.37
N VAL A 75 -7.25 -19.37 -0.30
CA VAL A 75 -6.67 -20.58 -0.91
C VAL A 75 -5.55 -21.07 -0.02
N MET A 76 -5.87 -21.97 0.90
CA MET A 76 -4.95 -22.53 1.89
C MET A 76 -5.55 -23.76 2.57
N SER A 77 -4.73 -24.55 3.25
CA SER A 77 -5.21 -25.67 4.06
C SER A 77 -6.01 -25.20 5.29
N GLU A 78 -6.81 -26.08 5.85
CA GLU A 78 -7.52 -25.79 7.10
C GLU A 78 -6.57 -25.62 8.28
N GLU A 79 -5.46 -26.35 8.28
CA GLU A 79 -4.41 -26.27 9.29
C GLU A 79 -3.74 -24.89 9.26
N ASP A 80 -3.41 -24.36 8.08
CA ASP A 80 -2.83 -23.04 7.91
C ASP A 80 -3.79 -21.95 8.39
N LEU A 81 -5.07 -22.07 8.03
CA LEU A 81 -6.08 -21.11 8.48
C LEU A 81 -6.24 -21.12 9.99
N ALA A 82 -6.27 -22.32 10.60
CA ALA A 82 -6.34 -22.47 12.06
C ALA A 82 -5.09 -21.86 12.73
N ALA A 83 -3.91 -22.10 12.17
CA ALA A 83 -2.66 -21.53 12.68
C ALA A 83 -2.64 -19.99 12.57
N ALA A 84 -3.13 -19.43 11.48
CA ALA A 84 -3.24 -17.98 11.30
C ALA A 84 -4.23 -17.36 12.30
N ARG A 85 -5.40 -17.95 12.49
CA ARG A 85 -6.40 -17.49 13.45
C ARG A 85 -5.91 -17.55 14.90
N LEU A 86 -5.13 -18.58 15.25
CA LEU A 86 -4.55 -18.71 16.58
C LEU A 86 -3.49 -17.63 16.83
N ASP A 87 -2.62 -17.38 15.86
CA ASP A 87 -1.57 -16.35 15.94
C ASP A 87 -2.17 -14.93 16.02
N TYR A 88 -3.27 -14.73 15.34
CA TYR A 88 -3.97 -13.44 15.28
C TYR A 88 -4.93 -13.20 16.45
N ALA A 89 -5.08 -14.16 17.37
CA ALA A 89 -6.00 -14.05 18.49
C ALA A 89 -5.69 -12.81 19.36
N GLY A 90 -6.67 -11.94 19.56
CA GLY A 90 -6.52 -10.68 20.31
C GLY A 90 -6.00 -9.51 19.47
N HIS A 91 -5.81 -9.69 18.18
CA HIS A 91 -5.47 -8.64 17.22
C HIS A 91 -6.68 -8.21 16.39
N SER A 92 -6.56 -7.05 15.74
CA SER A 92 -7.50 -6.55 14.76
C SER A 92 -6.76 -5.76 13.66
N CYS A 93 -7.39 -5.59 12.50
CA CYS A 93 -6.77 -4.84 11.39
C CYS A 93 -6.47 -3.38 11.72
N ASN A 94 -6.99 -2.84 12.81
CA ASN A 94 -6.79 -1.48 13.30
C ASN A 94 -6.15 -1.41 14.68
N ASP A 95 -5.31 -2.38 15.06
CA ASP A 95 -4.59 -2.34 16.33
C ASP A 95 -3.97 -0.97 16.59
N PRO A 96 -4.11 -0.40 17.82
CA PRO A 96 -3.63 0.94 18.16
C PRO A 96 -2.12 0.96 18.49
N PHE A 97 -1.36 0.02 17.98
CA PHE A 97 0.09 -0.08 18.15
C PHE A 97 0.73 -0.72 16.91
N LEU A 98 2.04 -0.52 16.76
CA LEU A 98 2.80 -1.22 15.73
C LEU A 98 3.17 -2.63 16.22
N ARG A 99 2.96 -3.60 15.36
CA ARG A 99 3.37 -4.97 15.58
C ARG A 99 4.85 -5.17 15.24
N LYS A 100 5.41 -6.27 15.73
CA LYS A 100 6.78 -6.64 15.38
C LYS A 100 6.90 -6.83 13.86
N GLY A 101 7.91 -6.18 13.26
CA GLY A 101 8.17 -6.23 11.82
C GLY A 101 7.46 -5.15 11.00
N GLU A 102 6.50 -4.41 11.58
CA GLU A 102 5.89 -3.27 10.89
C GLU A 102 6.85 -2.07 10.83
N PRO A 103 6.81 -1.29 9.74
CA PRO A 103 7.66 -0.12 9.57
C PRO A 103 7.29 0.97 10.59
N HIS A 104 8.32 1.58 11.20
CA HIS A 104 8.13 2.75 12.08
C HIS A 104 7.84 4.03 11.31
N ILE A 105 8.20 4.05 10.04
CA ILE A 105 7.99 5.17 9.12
C ILE A 105 7.16 4.70 7.94
N LEU A 106 6.05 5.39 7.70
CA LEU A 106 5.23 5.18 6.51
C LEU A 106 5.57 6.23 5.46
N ILE A 107 5.64 5.79 4.21
CA ILE A 107 6.07 6.65 3.11
C ILE A 107 4.94 6.80 2.10
N HIS A 108 4.66 8.06 1.72
CA HIS A 108 3.72 8.38 0.65
C HIS A 108 4.39 9.26 -0.39
N SER A 109 4.42 8.79 -1.64
CA SER A 109 4.99 9.56 -2.76
C SER A 109 3.89 10.16 -3.62
N THR A 110 4.10 11.39 -4.08
CA THR A 110 3.12 12.13 -4.86
C THR A 110 3.80 13.02 -5.91
N PRO A 111 3.14 13.33 -7.06
CA PRO A 111 3.65 14.33 -7.99
C PRO A 111 3.88 15.68 -7.30
N PHE A 112 4.89 16.43 -7.75
CA PHE A 112 5.26 17.70 -7.09
C PHE A 112 4.11 18.72 -7.07
N SER A 113 3.33 18.82 -8.14
CA SER A 113 2.14 19.69 -8.19
C SER A 113 1.05 19.29 -7.19
N CYS A 114 0.92 17.99 -6.88
CA CYS A 114 0.01 17.52 -5.83
C CYS A 114 0.56 17.83 -4.44
N TYR A 115 1.89 17.72 -4.25
CA TYR A 115 2.56 18.08 -3.01
C TYR A 115 2.30 19.52 -2.59
N GLU A 116 2.39 20.47 -3.53
CA GLU A 116 2.12 21.89 -3.24
C GLU A 116 0.70 22.07 -2.68
N LYS A 117 -0.29 21.41 -3.26
CA LYS A 117 -1.67 21.40 -2.76
C LYS A 117 -1.80 20.74 -1.39
N ILE A 118 -1.14 19.59 -1.19
CA ILE A 118 -1.14 18.87 0.09
C ILE A 118 -0.58 19.78 1.19
N MET A 119 0.51 20.50 0.92
CA MET A 119 1.11 21.43 1.88
C MET A 119 0.23 22.65 2.13
N GLN A 120 -0.50 23.13 1.16
CA GLN A 120 -1.48 24.20 1.33
C GLN A 120 -2.67 23.75 2.18
N ASP A 121 -3.23 22.57 1.88
CA ASP A 121 -4.38 22.01 2.57
C ASP A 121 -4.01 21.40 3.94
N GLN A 122 -2.73 21.17 4.21
CA GLN A 122 -2.20 20.45 5.37
C GLN A 122 -2.81 19.04 5.54
N MET A 123 -3.13 18.38 4.42
CA MET A 123 -3.90 17.13 4.42
C MET A 123 -3.60 16.26 3.20
N LEU A 124 -3.43 14.95 3.42
CA LEU A 124 -3.58 13.94 2.38
C LEU A 124 -5.05 13.55 2.25
N LYS A 125 -5.49 13.26 1.03
CA LYS A 125 -6.86 12.87 0.71
C LYS A 125 -6.87 11.62 -0.17
N SER A 126 -7.81 10.73 0.07
CA SER A 126 -8.06 9.57 -0.78
C SER A 126 -8.56 10.01 -2.17
N TRP A 127 -8.51 9.08 -3.13
CA TRP A 127 -9.04 9.34 -4.48
C TRP A 127 -10.50 9.79 -4.46
N ASN A 128 -11.36 9.04 -3.75
CA ASN A 128 -12.79 9.35 -3.67
C ASN A 128 -13.05 10.71 -3.01
N ARG A 129 -12.24 11.09 -2.02
CA ARG A 129 -12.33 12.41 -1.40
C ARG A 129 -11.98 13.52 -2.39
N LEU A 130 -10.88 13.37 -3.14
CA LEU A 130 -10.48 14.33 -4.17
C LEU A 130 -11.51 14.43 -5.28
N GLN A 131 -12.13 13.31 -5.68
CA GLN A 131 -13.18 13.28 -6.69
C GLN A 131 -14.44 14.01 -6.20
N ALA A 132 -14.85 13.79 -4.95
CA ALA A 132 -15.99 14.48 -4.35
C ALA A 132 -15.79 16.00 -4.23
N GLU A 133 -14.55 16.44 -4.07
CA GLU A 133 -14.18 17.87 -4.04
C GLU A 133 -13.97 18.47 -5.44
N GLY A 134 -14.13 17.69 -6.52
CA GLY A 134 -13.90 18.14 -7.89
C GLY A 134 -12.42 18.47 -8.19
N ALA A 135 -11.49 17.90 -7.44
CA ALA A 135 -10.06 18.18 -7.56
C ALA A 135 -9.33 17.30 -8.58
N LEU A 136 -10.02 16.33 -9.18
CA LEU A 136 -9.48 15.39 -10.16
C LEU A 136 -10.07 15.64 -11.55
N ASN A 137 -9.22 15.51 -12.57
CA ASN A 137 -9.63 15.51 -13.96
C ASN A 137 -9.72 14.08 -14.52
N GLU A 138 -9.06 13.12 -13.87
CA GLU A 138 -9.03 11.72 -14.27
C GLU A 138 -10.26 11.00 -13.72
N THR A 139 -10.76 10.01 -14.47
CA THR A 139 -11.90 9.18 -14.07
C THR A 139 -11.49 8.05 -13.11
N ASP A 140 -10.24 7.59 -13.22
CA ASP A 140 -9.73 6.44 -12.49
C ASP A 140 -8.30 6.67 -11.97
N PRO A 141 -7.96 6.15 -10.79
CA PRO A 141 -6.59 6.12 -10.30
C PRO A 141 -5.72 5.23 -11.19
N ILE A 142 -4.41 5.49 -11.23
CA ILE A 142 -3.48 4.72 -12.05
C ILE A 142 -3.50 3.22 -11.72
N GLY A 143 -3.71 2.86 -10.45
CA GLY A 143 -3.78 1.48 -9.99
C GLY A 143 -4.95 0.69 -10.58
N ALA A 144 -6.04 1.35 -11.01
CA ALA A 144 -7.13 0.70 -11.71
C ALA A 144 -6.67 0.02 -13.02
N LYS A 145 -5.58 0.51 -13.64
CA LYS A 145 -4.96 -0.12 -14.83
C LYS A 145 -4.25 -1.44 -14.49
N LEU A 146 -3.90 -1.66 -13.23
CA LEU A 146 -3.38 -2.93 -12.72
C LEU A 146 -4.47 -3.82 -12.14
N GLY A 147 -5.70 -3.30 -12.05
CA GLY A 147 -6.83 -4.02 -11.51
C GLY A 147 -6.98 -3.92 -10.00
N ASP A 148 -6.49 -2.84 -9.40
CA ASP A 148 -6.73 -2.56 -7.98
C ASP A 148 -8.22 -2.61 -7.65
N PRO A 149 -8.61 -3.18 -6.50
CA PRO A 149 -9.99 -3.17 -6.03
C PRO A 149 -10.55 -1.74 -5.98
N VAL A 150 -11.84 -1.61 -6.28
CA VAL A 150 -12.52 -0.30 -6.33
C VAL A 150 -12.49 0.40 -4.96
N ASP A 151 -12.53 -0.35 -3.88
CA ASP A 151 -12.47 0.17 -2.51
C ASP A 151 -11.14 0.83 -2.15
N PHE A 152 -10.04 0.51 -2.86
CA PHE A 152 -8.73 1.18 -2.68
C PHE A 152 -8.83 2.69 -2.90
N ARG A 153 -9.80 3.16 -3.66
CA ARG A 153 -10.08 4.58 -3.87
C ARG A 153 -10.48 5.33 -2.59
N ASN A 154 -10.90 4.59 -1.54
CA ASN A 154 -11.26 5.17 -0.25
C ASN A 154 -10.06 5.39 0.68
N TYR A 155 -8.86 4.94 0.28
CA TYR A 155 -7.70 4.91 1.15
C TYR A 155 -6.53 5.70 0.60
N ILE A 156 -5.75 6.22 1.54
CA ILE A 156 -4.40 6.73 1.33
C ILE A 156 -3.47 5.54 1.55
N MET A 157 -2.74 5.13 0.50
CA MET A 157 -1.83 4.00 0.55
C MET A 157 -0.43 4.47 0.89
N PHE A 158 0.29 3.66 1.66
CA PHE A 158 1.70 3.86 1.96
C PHE A 158 2.50 2.74 1.32
N GLY A 159 3.67 3.07 0.81
CA GLY A 159 4.59 2.13 0.19
C GLY A 159 5.93 2.09 0.92
N ASP A 160 6.79 1.22 0.46
CA ASP A 160 8.18 1.10 0.85
C ASP A 160 9.10 1.15 -0.38
N GLY A 161 10.38 1.28 -0.14
CA GLY A 161 11.40 1.30 -1.18
C GLY A 161 11.03 2.23 -2.34
N VAL A 162 11.13 1.74 -3.57
CA VAL A 162 10.91 2.50 -4.81
C VAL A 162 9.45 2.51 -5.29
N THR A 163 8.55 1.76 -4.64
CA THR A 163 7.18 1.52 -5.13
C THR A 163 6.40 2.82 -5.32
N GLY A 164 6.49 3.74 -4.36
CA GLY A 164 5.83 5.04 -4.46
C GLY A 164 6.27 5.87 -5.66
N GLU A 165 7.56 5.84 -5.99
CA GLU A 165 8.14 6.57 -7.12
C GLU A 165 7.71 5.98 -8.46
N ILE A 166 7.55 4.64 -8.54
CA ILE A 166 6.98 3.96 -9.71
C ILE A 166 5.55 4.42 -9.95
N VAL A 167 4.76 4.55 -8.88
CA VAL A 167 3.37 5.07 -8.98
C VAL A 167 3.36 6.51 -9.46
N VAL A 168 4.24 7.37 -8.94
CA VAL A 168 4.37 8.78 -9.39
C VAL A 168 4.73 8.84 -10.86
N ASN A 169 5.73 8.07 -11.31
CA ASN A 169 6.13 8.01 -12.72
C ASN A 169 4.99 7.51 -13.61
N SER A 170 4.29 6.47 -13.19
CA SER A 170 3.15 5.92 -13.92
C SER A 170 2.02 6.93 -14.08
N LYS A 171 1.72 7.72 -13.04
CA LYS A 171 0.75 8.83 -13.09
C LYS A 171 1.17 9.87 -14.12
N GLN A 172 2.43 10.30 -14.10
CA GLN A 172 2.95 11.31 -15.04
C GLN A 172 2.90 10.84 -16.50
N CYS A 173 3.18 9.56 -16.73
CA CYS A 173 3.15 8.95 -18.05
C CYS A 173 1.73 8.56 -18.52
N GLY A 174 0.72 8.59 -17.65
CA GLY A 174 -0.64 8.10 -17.93
C GLY A 174 -0.72 6.60 -18.26
N ARG A 175 0.32 5.83 -17.96
CA ARG A 175 0.42 4.38 -18.18
C ARG A 175 1.30 3.74 -17.11
N ILE A 176 1.18 2.44 -16.93
CA ILE A 176 2.05 1.71 -16.01
C ILE A 176 3.49 1.70 -16.52
N VAL A 177 4.43 2.12 -15.67
CA VAL A 177 5.89 2.13 -15.91
C VAL A 177 6.54 1.46 -14.72
N MET A 178 7.00 0.22 -14.90
CA MET A 178 7.64 -0.58 -13.84
C MET A 178 9.18 -0.46 -13.82
N ASP A 179 9.76 0.21 -14.81
CA ASP A 179 11.19 0.40 -14.87
C ASP A 179 11.65 1.43 -13.83
N VAL A 180 12.37 0.95 -12.83
CA VAL A 180 12.90 1.76 -11.72
C VAL A 180 13.99 2.74 -12.16
N ASN A 181 14.58 2.53 -13.35
CA ASN A 181 15.62 3.36 -13.94
C ASN A 181 15.10 4.27 -15.07
N ALA A 182 13.79 4.23 -15.35
CA ALA A 182 13.21 5.12 -16.33
C ALA A 182 13.34 6.58 -15.85
N PRO A 183 13.70 7.53 -16.73
CA PRO A 183 13.68 8.94 -16.39
C PRO A 183 12.28 9.39 -15.98
N TYR A 184 12.18 10.14 -14.90
CA TYR A 184 10.94 10.75 -14.50
C TYR A 184 11.15 12.11 -13.82
N LYS A 185 10.11 12.91 -13.79
CA LYS A 185 10.09 14.16 -13.04
C LYS A 185 9.81 13.84 -11.57
N THR A 186 10.77 14.11 -10.70
CA THR A 186 10.65 13.78 -9.27
C THR A 186 9.44 14.46 -8.62
N GLY A 187 8.77 13.70 -7.76
CA GLY A 187 7.68 14.20 -6.95
C GLY A 187 8.15 14.72 -5.59
N ALA A 188 7.32 14.47 -4.60
CA ALA A 188 7.67 14.59 -3.19
C ALA A 188 7.47 13.24 -2.49
N ARG A 189 8.36 12.94 -1.56
CA ARG A 189 8.34 11.74 -0.72
C ARG A 189 8.13 12.16 0.73
N LEU A 190 7.00 11.76 1.30
CA LEU A 190 6.49 12.18 2.61
C LEU A 190 6.66 11.06 3.61
N TYR A 191 7.26 11.35 4.77
CA TYR A 191 7.60 10.39 5.82
C TYR A 191 6.76 10.65 7.05
N PHE A 192 6.01 9.65 7.50
CA PHE A 192 5.03 9.75 8.58
C PHE A 192 5.41 8.86 9.77
N ASP A 193 5.09 9.31 10.98
CA ASP A 193 5.23 8.56 12.23
C ASP A 193 4.13 7.48 12.32
N ALA A 194 4.48 6.26 11.93
CA ALA A 194 3.55 5.13 11.96
C ALA A 194 3.07 4.81 13.38
N LYS A 195 3.96 4.92 14.38
CA LYS A 195 3.61 4.62 15.78
C LYS A 195 2.54 5.56 16.30
N LYS A 196 2.68 6.86 16.01
CA LYS A 196 1.70 7.85 16.40
C LYS A 196 0.37 7.66 15.68
N MET A 197 0.42 7.38 14.36
CA MET A 197 -0.77 7.09 13.58
C MET A 197 -1.51 5.85 14.09
N ALA A 198 -0.77 4.79 14.46
CA ALA A 198 -1.37 3.60 15.06
C ALA A 198 -2.04 3.92 16.40
N ALA A 199 -1.35 4.64 17.31
CA ALA A 199 -1.88 5.01 18.62
C ALA A 199 -3.16 5.83 18.53
N ASP A 200 -3.31 6.64 17.48
CA ASP A 200 -4.51 7.43 17.22
C ASP A 200 -5.58 6.65 16.41
N GLY A 201 -5.37 5.35 16.17
CA GLY A 201 -6.34 4.45 15.51
C GLY A 201 -6.55 4.72 14.03
N LEU A 202 -5.60 5.37 13.35
CA LEU A 202 -5.73 5.74 11.95
C LEU A 202 -5.33 4.64 10.98
N LEU A 203 -4.47 3.69 11.42
CA LEU A 203 -3.93 2.66 10.54
C LEU A 203 -4.91 1.51 10.36
N LEU A 204 -5.11 1.14 9.11
CA LEU A 204 -5.80 -0.07 8.70
C LEU A 204 -4.83 -0.98 7.95
N ARG A 205 -4.91 -2.27 8.24
CA ARG A 205 -4.09 -3.33 7.64
C ARG A 205 -4.98 -4.30 6.91
N ASP A 206 -4.70 -4.57 5.65
CA ASP A 206 -5.48 -5.54 4.86
C ASP A 206 -4.73 -6.82 4.52
N GLY A 207 -3.66 -7.08 5.26
CA GLY A 207 -2.76 -8.20 5.03
C GLY A 207 -1.62 -7.91 4.05
N CYS A 208 -1.73 -6.86 3.26
CA CYS A 208 -0.75 -6.49 2.24
C CYS A 208 -0.30 -5.04 2.36
N HIS A 209 -1.19 -4.17 2.78
CA HIS A 209 -0.97 -2.73 2.84
C HIS A 209 -1.28 -2.19 4.23
N ILE A 210 -0.54 -1.15 4.58
CA ILE A 210 -0.91 -0.24 5.66
C ILE A 210 -1.51 0.99 4.99
N LYS A 211 -2.71 1.40 5.41
CA LYS A 211 -3.48 2.45 4.76
C LYS A 211 -4.30 3.27 5.74
N VAL A 212 -4.70 4.47 5.33
CA VAL A 212 -5.57 5.37 6.10
C VAL A 212 -6.81 5.68 5.29
N LYS A 213 -7.97 5.65 5.94
CA LYS A 213 -9.26 5.89 5.29
C LYS A 213 -9.49 7.40 5.08
N ASP A 214 -9.98 7.76 3.91
CA ASP A 214 -10.48 9.07 3.51
C ASP A 214 -9.43 10.19 3.56
N THR A 215 -9.05 10.68 4.74
CA THR A 215 -8.16 11.83 4.92
C THR A 215 -7.11 11.60 6.00
N LEU A 216 -5.96 12.25 5.88
CA LEU A 216 -4.91 12.30 6.89
C LEU A 216 -4.35 13.71 7.01
N SER A 217 -4.54 14.35 8.17
CA SER A 217 -3.88 15.61 8.50
C SER A 217 -2.36 15.42 8.53
N LEU A 218 -1.60 16.37 8.00
CA LEU A 218 -0.14 16.30 8.04
C LEU A 218 0.38 16.39 9.48
N SER A 219 -0.05 17.42 10.21
CA SER A 219 0.28 17.52 11.64
C SER A 219 -0.71 16.65 12.45
N PRO A 220 -0.24 15.85 13.40
CA PRO A 220 1.14 15.81 13.95
C PRO A 220 1.97 14.63 13.41
N TYR A 221 1.66 14.06 12.26
CA TYR A 221 2.20 12.78 11.79
C TYR A 221 3.35 12.93 10.78
N LEU A 222 3.35 13.99 9.96
CA LEU A 222 4.41 14.23 8.98
C LEU A 222 5.69 14.61 9.69
N ILE A 223 6.76 13.82 9.51
CA ILE A 223 8.08 14.06 10.07
C ILE A 223 8.95 14.83 9.09
N PHE A 224 8.90 14.46 7.81
CA PHE A 224 9.78 15.00 6.77
C PHE A 224 9.10 14.93 5.40
N ALA A 225 9.44 15.90 4.56
CA ALA A 225 9.08 15.90 3.14
C ALA A 225 10.35 16.10 2.31
N ALA A 226 10.72 15.08 1.54
CA ALA A 226 11.80 15.19 0.57
C ALA A 226 11.24 15.68 -0.77
N THR A 227 11.85 16.71 -1.32
CA THR A 227 11.63 17.21 -2.67
C THR A 227 12.99 17.42 -3.33
N TRP A 228 13.03 17.56 -4.65
CA TRP A 228 14.30 17.85 -5.33
C TRP A 228 14.99 19.11 -4.79
N GLN A 229 14.22 20.15 -4.42
CA GLN A 229 14.79 21.37 -3.81
C GLN A 229 15.33 21.11 -2.41
N SER A 230 14.58 20.40 -1.55
CA SER A 230 14.99 20.10 -0.18
C SER A 230 16.22 19.18 -0.10
N LEU A 231 16.45 18.41 -1.16
CA LEU A 231 17.62 17.53 -1.33
C LEU A 231 18.81 18.25 -2.00
N GLY A 232 18.64 19.50 -2.43
CA GLY A 232 19.68 20.26 -3.10
C GLY A 232 20.06 19.72 -4.49
N LEU A 233 19.11 19.12 -5.19
CA LEU A 233 19.33 18.61 -6.54
C LEU A 233 19.25 19.73 -7.56
N ASP A 234 20.18 19.74 -8.53
CA ASP A 234 20.24 20.75 -9.60
C ASP A 234 19.10 20.63 -10.62
N SER A 235 18.46 19.49 -10.66
CA SER A 235 17.38 19.18 -11.61
C SER A 235 16.28 18.36 -10.95
N GLN A 236 15.04 18.59 -11.42
CA GLN A 236 13.90 17.76 -11.04
C GLN A 236 13.90 16.40 -11.78
N ILE A 237 14.79 16.18 -12.73
CA ILE A 237 14.86 14.92 -13.49
C ILE A 237 15.78 13.94 -12.75
N SER A 238 15.27 12.72 -12.52
CA SER A 238 15.99 11.61 -11.89
C SER A 238 15.43 10.29 -12.39
N THR A 239 15.74 9.19 -11.69
CA THR A 239 15.04 7.91 -11.83
C THR A 239 14.30 7.57 -10.53
N PRO A 240 13.25 6.72 -10.57
CA PRO A 240 12.58 6.24 -9.36
C PRO A 240 13.54 5.69 -8.30
N ALA A 241 14.51 4.85 -8.73
CA ALA A 241 15.46 4.23 -7.81
C ALA A 241 16.41 5.26 -7.16
N GLU A 242 17.02 6.13 -7.97
CA GLU A 242 17.94 7.14 -7.45
C GLU A 242 17.25 8.10 -6.47
N TYR A 243 16.06 8.59 -6.84
CA TYR A 243 15.36 9.53 -6.00
C TYR A 243 14.90 8.91 -4.67
N ALA A 244 14.40 7.67 -4.69
CA ALA A 244 14.04 6.97 -3.46
C ALA A 244 15.26 6.82 -2.52
N ILE A 245 16.40 6.36 -3.06
CA ILE A 245 17.64 6.18 -2.28
C ILE A 245 18.14 7.52 -1.69
N LEU A 246 18.15 8.58 -2.49
CA LEU A 246 18.60 9.89 -2.03
C LEU A 246 17.69 10.45 -0.93
N ALA A 247 16.37 10.33 -1.09
CA ALA A 247 15.41 10.80 -0.12
C ALA A 247 15.47 10.00 1.20
N ASP A 248 15.56 8.67 1.11
CA ASP A 248 15.67 7.78 2.28
C ASP A 248 17.00 7.98 3.02
N THR A 249 18.10 8.20 2.28
CA THR A 249 19.40 8.54 2.85
C THR A 249 19.36 9.88 3.59
N ALA A 250 18.76 10.89 2.99
CA ALA A 250 18.61 12.21 3.62
C ALA A 250 17.76 12.15 4.88
N PHE A 251 16.66 11.40 4.86
CA PHE A 251 15.83 11.14 6.04
C PHE A 251 16.62 10.44 7.15
N SER A 252 17.26 9.31 6.83
CA SER A 252 18.03 8.51 7.78
C SER A 252 19.16 9.31 8.43
N HIS A 253 19.88 10.11 7.63
CA HIS A 253 20.95 10.98 8.13
C HIS A 253 20.41 12.07 9.07
N ARG A 254 19.27 12.67 8.73
CA ARG A 254 18.68 13.77 9.49
C ARG A 254 18.09 13.34 10.83
N PHE A 255 17.46 12.17 10.88
CA PHE A 255 16.69 11.70 12.05
C PHE A 255 17.35 10.55 12.80
N GLY A 256 18.42 9.96 12.27
CA GLY A 256 19.08 8.79 12.88
C GLY A 256 18.25 7.51 12.82
N ILE A 257 17.25 7.45 11.93
CA ILE A 257 16.34 6.32 11.76
C ILE A 257 16.68 5.63 10.44
N PRO A 258 17.16 4.39 10.44
CA PRO A 258 17.41 3.64 9.21
C PRO A 258 16.09 3.27 8.52
N LEU A 259 16.09 3.31 7.19
CA LEU A 259 14.98 2.91 6.32
C LEU A 259 15.39 1.75 5.41
#